data_2e5a5ab58ab3fe14993e57e7ae1521f0
#
_entry.id   2e5a5ab58ab3fe14993e57e7ae1521f0
#
_cell.length_a   1.000
_cell.length_b   1.000
_cell.length_c   1.000
_cell.angle_alpha   90.00
_cell.angle_beta   90.00
_cell.angle_gamma   90.00
#
_symmetry.space_group_name_H-M   'P 1'
#
loop_
_entity.id
_entity.type
_entity.pdbx_description
1 polymer ?
#
loop_
_entity_poly.entity_id
_entity_poly.type
_entity_poly.pdbx_seq_one_letter_code
_entity_poly.pdbx_strand_id
1 'polypeptide(L)'
;MATSKSDALYGMYYAASDNILDGDKVFFLSAEEAENAAYGFTDDNARIANYGDSAYVWWLRSPRRMNPDSAGTVNEKGAVIGEWVGQTNAARPAFNLKPDSVLLVSAAVGGKGTADGMFKIPEYSGDEWKLTLLDDTRTFRVTETTAAGKPGGTVTLNFSGPRTGLNEYISAIIEGESGATYYGRIMKPTAADRQLSFTLPHDLASGNYKLHVFSEQYNGDYQTDYASRFQTVALTVEEAATEQFALTPGGTYYFDLSLSLIHISE
;
A
#
# COMPACT_ATOMS: atom_id res chain seq x y z
N MET A 1 0.58 6.72 -22.17
CA MET A 1 0.38 8.06 -22.78
C MET A 1 -1.10 8.25 -23.05
N ALA A 2 -1.73 9.11 -22.28
CA ALA A 2 -3.11 9.44 -22.51
C ALA A 2 -3.16 10.58 -23.55
N THR A 3 -3.33 10.23 -24.81
CA THR A 3 -3.66 11.20 -25.85
C THR A 3 -5.18 11.33 -25.85
N SER A 4 -5.73 12.55 -25.80
CA SER A 4 -7.16 12.73 -26.02
C SER A 4 -7.47 12.30 -27.46
N LYS A 5 -8.00 11.09 -27.60
CA LYS A 5 -8.61 10.68 -28.87
C LYS A 5 -10.01 11.25 -28.90
N SER A 6 -10.33 12.01 -29.91
CA SER A 6 -11.70 12.40 -30.20
C SER A 6 -12.46 11.15 -30.65
N ASP A 7 -13.30 10.56 -29.81
CA ASP A 7 -14.37 9.75 -30.36
C ASP A 7 -15.41 10.66 -31.07
N ALA A 8 -16.37 10.06 -31.77
CA ALA A 8 -17.31 10.82 -32.56
C ALA A 8 -18.18 11.78 -31.72
N LEU A 9 -18.40 11.49 -30.45
CA LEU A 9 -19.18 12.32 -29.53
C LEU A 9 -18.33 13.48 -28.97
N TYR A 10 -17.10 13.18 -28.51
CA TYR A 10 -16.20 14.19 -27.98
C TYR A 10 -15.65 15.11 -29.09
N GLY A 11 -15.40 14.60 -30.29
CA GLY A 11 -15.01 15.40 -31.42
C GLY A 11 -16.02 16.46 -31.82
N MET A 12 -17.29 16.35 -31.38
CA MET A 12 -18.33 17.35 -31.60
C MET A 12 -18.28 18.48 -30.56
N TYR A 13 -17.96 18.17 -29.30
CA TYR A 13 -18.01 19.11 -28.18
C TYR A 13 -16.64 19.59 -27.73
N TYR A 14 -15.61 18.76 -27.85
CA TYR A 14 -14.27 19.05 -27.35
C TYR A 14 -13.27 18.97 -28.52
N ALA A 15 -12.40 19.96 -28.61
CA ALA A 15 -11.29 19.88 -29.55
C ALA A 15 -10.33 18.76 -29.07
N ALA A 16 -9.77 18.01 -30.01
CA ALA A 16 -8.60 17.22 -29.74
C ALA A 16 -7.55 18.18 -29.13
N SER A 17 -7.15 17.99 -27.91
CA SER A 17 -6.07 18.79 -27.37
C SER A 17 -4.78 18.30 -28.03
N ASP A 18 -4.05 19.19 -28.66
CA ASP A 18 -2.67 18.96 -29.06
C ASP A 18 -1.73 18.84 -27.86
N ASN A 19 -2.31 18.76 -26.66
CA ASN A 19 -1.60 18.56 -25.40
C ASN A 19 -1.09 17.14 -25.32
N ILE A 20 0.05 16.93 -25.95
CA ILE A 20 0.89 15.77 -25.72
C ILE A 20 1.37 15.91 -24.28
N LEU A 21 0.95 14.97 -23.41
CA LEU A 21 1.42 14.87 -22.03
C LEU A 21 2.85 14.29 -21.98
N ASP A 22 3.68 14.61 -22.95
CA ASP A 22 5.05 14.11 -23.01
C ASP A 22 5.89 14.86 -21.98
N GLY A 23 6.34 14.12 -20.99
CA GLY A 23 7.11 14.64 -19.85
C GLY A 23 6.28 15.20 -18.70
N ASP A 24 4.97 15.38 -18.83
CA ASP A 24 4.11 15.80 -17.73
C ASP A 24 3.95 14.70 -16.69
N LYS A 25 4.32 15.03 -15.46
CA LYS A 25 4.20 14.11 -14.33
C LYS A 25 2.83 14.19 -13.67
N VAL A 26 2.22 15.34 -13.68
CA VAL A 26 0.89 15.63 -13.13
C VAL A 26 0.09 16.41 -14.16
N PHE A 27 -1.16 16.03 -14.38
CA PHE A 27 -2.02 16.61 -15.41
C PHE A 27 -3.49 16.56 -15.00
N PHE A 28 -4.37 17.24 -15.71
CA PHE A 28 -5.81 17.04 -15.61
C PHE A 28 -6.25 15.95 -16.61
N LEU A 29 -7.28 15.19 -16.26
CA LEU A 29 -7.88 14.24 -17.18
C LEU A 29 -8.51 14.96 -18.37
N SER A 30 -8.55 14.31 -19.55
CA SER A 30 -9.38 14.75 -20.65
C SER A 30 -10.86 14.39 -20.41
N ALA A 31 -11.77 14.94 -21.20
CA ALA A 31 -13.18 14.57 -21.16
C ALA A 31 -13.38 13.07 -21.48
N GLU A 32 -12.64 12.54 -22.48
CA GLU A 32 -12.67 11.13 -22.85
C GLU A 32 -12.16 10.23 -21.69
N GLU A 33 -11.08 10.62 -21.03
CA GLU A 33 -10.54 9.88 -19.90
C GLU A 33 -11.47 9.91 -18.68
N ALA A 34 -12.13 11.06 -18.43
CA ALA A 34 -13.08 11.20 -17.33
C ALA A 34 -14.36 10.34 -17.54
N GLU A 35 -14.66 9.91 -18.77
CA GLU A 35 -15.78 9.00 -19.07
C GLU A 35 -15.33 7.57 -19.39
N ASN A 36 -14.06 7.26 -19.19
CA ASN A 36 -13.53 5.93 -19.47
C ASN A 36 -13.78 4.98 -18.30
N ALA A 37 -14.65 4.00 -18.50
CA ALA A 37 -14.95 2.98 -17.50
C ALA A 37 -13.71 2.16 -17.08
N ALA A 38 -12.69 2.02 -17.94
CA ALA A 38 -11.44 1.35 -17.59
C ALA A 38 -10.61 2.10 -16.53
N TYR A 39 -10.89 3.37 -16.30
CA TYR A 39 -10.28 4.18 -15.23
C TYR A 39 -11.15 4.24 -13.97
N GLY A 40 -12.19 3.40 -13.88
CA GLY A 40 -13.10 3.37 -12.74
C GLY A 40 -14.27 4.35 -12.86
N PHE A 41 -14.36 5.15 -13.93
CA PHE A 41 -15.45 6.11 -14.16
C PHE A 41 -16.62 5.43 -14.87
N THR A 42 -17.26 4.49 -14.19
CA THR A 42 -18.34 3.65 -14.75
C THR A 42 -19.67 4.39 -14.96
N ASP A 43 -19.91 5.44 -14.19
CA ASP A 43 -21.11 6.27 -14.23
C ASP A 43 -20.81 7.69 -13.69
N ASP A 44 -21.85 8.54 -13.65
CA ASP A 44 -21.72 9.91 -13.16
C ASP A 44 -21.30 9.96 -11.68
N ASN A 45 -21.78 9.04 -10.84
CA ASN A 45 -21.44 9.03 -9.42
C ASN A 45 -19.94 8.75 -9.20
N ALA A 46 -19.35 7.87 -10.02
CA ALA A 46 -17.93 7.56 -9.94
C ALA A 46 -17.00 8.77 -10.26
N ARG A 47 -17.54 9.79 -10.92
CA ARG A 47 -16.82 11.02 -11.27
C ARG A 47 -16.95 12.13 -10.24
N ILE A 48 -17.88 12.04 -9.29
CA ILE A 48 -18.05 13.06 -8.26
C ILE A 48 -16.75 13.20 -7.46
N ALA A 49 -16.32 14.43 -7.26
CA ALA A 49 -15.19 14.75 -6.39
C ALA A 49 -15.67 15.56 -5.20
N ASN A 50 -15.32 15.12 -4.00
CA ASN A 50 -15.69 15.78 -2.76
C ASN A 50 -14.48 16.50 -2.14
N TYR A 51 -14.75 17.61 -1.46
CA TYR A 51 -13.85 18.22 -0.50
C TYR A 51 -14.62 18.38 0.82
N GLY A 52 -14.23 17.60 1.82
CA GLY A 52 -15.09 17.35 2.97
C GLY A 52 -16.41 16.69 2.53
N ASP A 53 -17.53 17.18 3.03
CA ASP A 53 -18.87 16.63 2.75
C ASP A 53 -19.54 17.24 1.50
N SER A 54 -18.82 18.04 0.72
CA SER A 54 -19.39 18.77 -0.43
C SER A 54 -18.79 18.31 -1.75
N ALA A 55 -19.67 18.05 -2.73
CA ALA A 55 -19.25 17.81 -4.10
C ALA A 55 -18.81 19.12 -4.76
N TYR A 56 -17.76 19.07 -5.58
CA TYR A 56 -17.21 20.22 -6.27
C TYR A 56 -17.06 19.97 -7.76
N VAL A 57 -17.30 21.04 -8.55
CA VAL A 57 -16.92 21.07 -9.97
C VAL A 57 -15.40 21.03 -10.09
N TRP A 58 -14.88 20.21 -10.98
CA TRP A 58 -13.43 20.12 -11.22
C TRP A 58 -13.06 20.16 -12.69
N TRP A 59 -11.89 20.75 -12.98
CA TRP A 59 -11.42 20.99 -14.34
C TRP A 59 -10.92 19.74 -15.04
N LEU A 60 -11.22 19.67 -16.35
CA LEU A 60 -10.60 18.78 -17.32
C LEU A 60 -9.66 19.58 -18.24
N ARG A 61 -8.73 18.89 -18.92
CA ARG A 61 -7.80 19.54 -19.86
C ARG A 61 -8.40 19.75 -21.25
N SER A 62 -9.58 19.22 -21.56
CA SER A 62 -10.17 19.31 -22.90
C SER A 62 -10.80 20.67 -23.15
N PRO A 63 -10.32 21.45 -24.15
CA PRO A 63 -10.97 22.69 -24.54
C PRO A 63 -12.28 22.42 -25.28
N ARG A 64 -13.25 23.31 -25.17
CA ARG A 64 -14.50 23.22 -25.91
C ARG A 64 -14.32 23.68 -27.36
N ARG A 65 -14.78 22.87 -28.34
CA ARG A 65 -14.54 23.11 -29.76
C ARG A 65 -15.21 24.36 -30.30
N MET A 66 -16.44 24.66 -29.87
CA MET A 66 -17.26 25.75 -30.37
C MET A 66 -17.24 26.99 -29.48
N ASN A 67 -16.50 26.94 -28.39
CA ASN A 67 -16.42 28.05 -27.45
C ASN A 67 -14.98 28.13 -26.89
N PRO A 68 -14.14 29.02 -27.45
CA PRO A 68 -12.72 29.10 -27.08
C PRO A 68 -12.49 29.57 -25.64
N ASP A 69 -13.49 30.19 -25.00
CA ASP A 69 -13.43 30.66 -23.64
C ASP A 69 -13.93 29.60 -22.61
N SER A 70 -14.10 28.34 -23.07
CA SER A 70 -14.61 27.27 -22.22
C SER A 70 -13.74 26.01 -22.32
N ALA A 71 -13.64 25.33 -21.19
CA ALA A 71 -13.00 24.03 -21.05
C ALA A 71 -13.95 23.00 -20.44
N GLY A 72 -13.61 21.72 -20.56
CA GLY A 72 -14.35 20.64 -19.93
C GLY A 72 -14.25 20.70 -18.42
N THR A 73 -15.34 20.37 -17.75
CA THR A 73 -15.44 20.17 -16.30
C THR A 73 -16.29 18.95 -16.01
N VAL A 74 -16.17 18.43 -14.79
CA VAL A 74 -17.15 17.51 -14.21
C VAL A 74 -17.90 18.29 -13.13
N ASN A 75 -19.22 18.31 -13.21
CA ASN A 75 -20.04 19.03 -12.25
C ASN A 75 -20.27 18.22 -10.93
N GLU A 76 -20.97 18.79 -9.98
CA GLU A 76 -21.25 18.19 -8.66
C GLU A 76 -22.09 16.91 -8.76
N LYS A 77 -22.74 16.66 -9.89
CA LYS A 77 -23.51 15.43 -10.17
C LYS A 77 -22.72 14.41 -10.97
N GLY A 78 -21.46 14.68 -11.27
CA GLY A 78 -20.59 13.80 -12.02
C GLY A 78 -20.73 13.89 -13.54
N ALA A 79 -21.59 14.75 -14.09
CA ALA A 79 -21.73 14.90 -15.52
C ALA A 79 -20.56 15.71 -16.10
N VAL A 80 -20.05 15.25 -17.25
CA VAL A 80 -19.04 15.99 -18.03
C VAL A 80 -19.72 17.10 -18.80
N ILE A 81 -19.35 18.35 -18.49
CA ILE A 81 -19.91 19.56 -19.10
C ILE A 81 -18.80 20.51 -19.52
N GLY A 82 -19.15 21.64 -20.10
CA GLY A 82 -18.17 22.70 -20.38
C GLY A 82 -18.53 23.97 -19.65
N GLU A 83 -17.53 24.62 -19.09
CA GLU A 83 -17.67 25.87 -18.37
C GLU A 83 -16.70 26.94 -18.88
N TRP A 84 -17.04 28.19 -18.62
CA TRP A 84 -16.17 29.33 -18.92
C TRP A 84 -14.90 29.27 -18.04
N VAL A 85 -13.72 29.44 -18.67
CA VAL A 85 -12.42 29.31 -18.01
C VAL A 85 -12.14 30.36 -16.92
N GLY A 86 -12.95 31.40 -16.84
CA GLY A 86 -12.90 32.39 -15.78
C GLY A 86 -13.56 31.96 -14.45
N GLN A 87 -14.17 30.76 -14.41
CA GLN A 87 -14.75 30.21 -13.17
C GLN A 87 -13.66 29.66 -12.24
N THR A 88 -13.94 29.74 -10.95
CA THR A 88 -13.07 29.12 -9.92
C THR A 88 -13.63 27.75 -9.58
N ASN A 89 -13.01 26.69 -10.13
CA ASN A 89 -13.37 25.30 -9.88
C ASN A 89 -12.20 24.56 -9.24
N ALA A 90 -12.48 23.38 -8.71
CA ALA A 90 -11.47 22.53 -8.09
C ALA A 90 -10.48 21.96 -9.10
N ALA A 91 -9.26 21.69 -8.65
CA ALA A 91 -8.26 20.91 -9.36
C ALA A 91 -8.31 19.46 -8.87
N ARG A 92 -8.49 18.50 -9.78
CA ARG A 92 -8.36 17.07 -9.54
C ARG A 92 -7.18 16.55 -10.36
N PRO A 93 -5.97 16.54 -9.79
CA PRO A 93 -4.80 16.12 -10.52
C PRO A 93 -4.81 14.61 -10.76
N ALA A 94 -4.27 14.21 -11.90
CA ALA A 94 -3.99 12.82 -12.25
C ALA A 94 -2.48 12.66 -12.53
N PHE A 95 -1.99 11.44 -12.43
CA PHE A 95 -0.61 11.10 -12.77
C PHE A 95 -0.54 9.65 -13.27
N ASN A 96 0.48 9.37 -14.08
CA ASN A 96 0.76 8.00 -14.48
C ASN A 96 1.65 7.32 -13.44
N LEU A 97 1.12 6.30 -12.79
CA LEU A 97 1.88 5.47 -11.86
C LEU A 97 2.60 4.37 -12.65
N LYS A 98 3.90 4.21 -12.39
CA LYS A 98 4.67 3.07 -12.90
C LYS A 98 4.47 1.88 -11.97
N PRO A 99 3.74 0.83 -12.36
CA PRO A 99 3.41 -0.29 -11.45
C PRO A 99 4.63 -0.94 -10.81
N ASP A 100 5.72 -1.11 -11.57
CA ASP A 100 6.98 -1.69 -11.08
C ASP A 100 7.67 -0.87 -9.97
N SER A 101 7.22 0.37 -9.76
CA SER A 101 7.71 1.22 -8.67
C SER A 101 6.87 1.09 -7.40
N VAL A 102 5.76 0.39 -7.43
CA VAL A 102 4.91 0.17 -6.24
C VAL A 102 5.32 -1.14 -5.58
N LEU A 103 5.83 -1.07 -4.38
CA LEU A 103 6.24 -2.24 -3.59
C LEU A 103 5.11 -2.77 -2.72
N LEU A 104 4.31 -1.87 -2.16
CA LEU A 104 3.22 -2.19 -1.25
C LEU A 104 2.13 -1.13 -1.35
N VAL A 105 0.88 -1.59 -1.25
CA VAL A 105 -0.31 -0.74 -1.08
C VAL A 105 -0.94 -1.09 0.25
N SER A 106 -1.29 -0.09 1.04
CA SER A 106 -1.96 -0.26 2.34
C SER A 106 -3.08 0.77 2.50
N ALA A 107 -3.97 0.59 3.47
CA ALA A 107 -4.90 1.64 3.84
C ALA A 107 -4.15 2.94 4.16
N ALA A 108 -4.72 4.09 3.80
CA ALA A 108 -4.09 5.40 4.01
C ALA A 108 -3.89 5.69 5.50
N VAL A 109 -4.79 5.22 6.34
CA VAL A 109 -4.74 5.32 7.81
C VAL A 109 -4.70 3.94 8.44
N GLY A 110 -3.78 3.73 9.37
CA GLY A 110 -3.70 2.50 10.16
C GLY A 110 -3.33 1.23 9.39
N GLY A 111 -3.11 1.30 8.08
CA GLY A 111 -2.75 0.15 7.23
C GLY A 111 -1.36 -0.43 7.50
N LYS A 112 -0.53 0.32 8.23
CA LYS A 112 0.77 -0.11 8.72
C LYS A 112 0.82 0.08 10.23
N GLY A 113 1.10 -1.00 10.97
CA GLY A 113 1.17 -0.97 12.44
C GLY A 113 2.13 0.10 12.97
N THR A 114 1.81 0.67 14.12
CA THR A 114 2.54 1.81 14.73
C THR A 114 3.56 1.38 15.77
N ALA A 115 3.46 0.17 16.31
CA ALA A 115 4.34 -0.34 17.36
C ALA A 115 5.45 -1.24 16.78
N ASP A 116 6.46 -1.52 17.59
CA ASP A 116 7.49 -2.51 17.29
C ASP A 116 6.86 -3.90 17.21
N GLY A 117 7.23 -4.70 16.20
CA GLY A 117 6.74 -6.05 15.99
C GLY A 117 6.01 -6.26 14.67
N MET A 118 5.54 -7.48 14.47
CA MET A 118 4.79 -7.91 13.29
C MET A 118 3.29 -7.96 13.61
N PHE A 119 2.49 -7.30 12.81
CA PHE A 119 1.04 -7.22 12.98
C PHE A 119 0.33 -7.75 11.73
N LYS A 120 -0.77 -8.43 11.95
CA LYS A 120 -1.63 -8.87 10.85
C LYS A 120 -2.11 -7.66 10.06
N ILE A 121 -1.97 -7.72 8.75
CA ILE A 121 -2.47 -6.66 7.85
C ILE A 121 -3.99 -6.73 7.90
N PRO A 122 -4.69 -5.64 8.29
CA PRO A 122 -6.14 -5.65 8.35
C PRO A 122 -6.73 -5.72 6.95
N GLU A 123 -7.87 -6.40 6.81
CA GLU A 123 -8.68 -6.27 5.61
C GLU A 123 -9.17 -4.81 5.48
N TYR A 124 -9.08 -4.28 4.27
CA TYR A 124 -9.47 -2.91 4.00
C TYR A 124 -10.41 -2.84 2.80
N SER A 125 -11.59 -2.28 3.03
CA SER A 125 -12.65 -2.10 2.03
C SER A 125 -12.92 -0.63 1.68
N GLY A 126 -12.09 0.30 2.18
CA GLY A 126 -12.19 1.72 1.86
C GLY A 126 -11.54 2.07 0.52
N ASP A 127 -11.59 3.34 0.17
CA ASP A 127 -11.14 3.91 -1.11
C ASP A 127 -9.88 4.80 -1.00
N GLU A 128 -9.37 5.00 0.22
CA GLU A 128 -8.17 5.79 0.46
C GLU A 128 -6.94 4.91 0.68
N TRP A 129 -6.02 4.94 -0.25
CA TRP A 129 -4.85 4.06 -0.28
C TRP A 129 -3.55 4.84 -0.15
N LYS A 130 -2.60 4.22 0.54
CA LYS A 130 -1.23 4.68 0.71
C LYS A 130 -0.30 3.79 -0.11
N LEU A 131 0.62 4.41 -0.83
CA LEU A 131 1.64 3.72 -1.61
C LEU A 131 2.97 3.69 -0.85
N THR A 132 3.68 2.57 -0.97
CA THR A 132 5.11 2.48 -0.69
C THR A 132 5.84 2.32 -2.02
N LEU A 133 6.63 3.30 -2.39
CA LEU A 133 7.34 3.34 -3.66
C LEU A 133 8.79 2.90 -3.52
N LEU A 134 9.28 2.27 -4.57
CA LEU A 134 10.68 1.89 -4.70
C LEU A 134 11.57 3.13 -4.78
N ASP A 135 12.56 3.19 -3.89
CA ASP A 135 13.69 4.10 -3.96
C ASP A 135 14.95 3.29 -4.31
N ASP A 136 15.31 3.25 -5.58
CA ASP A 136 16.47 2.51 -6.10
C ASP A 136 17.82 3.00 -5.56
N THR A 137 17.85 4.15 -4.90
CA THR A 137 19.07 4.68 -4.27
C THR A 137 19.36 4.04 -2.91
N ARG A 138 18.44 3.21 -2.37
CA ARG A 138 18.62 2.46 -1.13
C ARG A 138 19.36 1.15 -1.39
N THR A 139 20.48 0.95 -0.71
CA THR A 139 21.39 -0.20 -0.94
C THR A 139 21.24 -1.30 0.09
N PHE A 140 20.10 -1.36 0.77
CA PHE A 140 19.84 -2.35 1.82
C PHE A 140 19.96 -3.79 1.33
N ARG A 141 20.59 -4.65 2.16
CA ARG A 141 20.78 -6.09 1.89
C ARG A 141 20.62 -6.88 3.17
N VAL A 142 20.07 -8.09 3.04
CA VAL A 142 20.06 -9.15 4.06
C VAL A 142 20.97 -10.28 3.58
N THR A 143 21.72 -10.87 4.50
CA THR A 143 22.70 -11.92 4.18
C THR A 143 22.05 -13.29 4.01
N GLU A 144 21.07 -13.59 4.86
CA GLU A 144 20.39 -14.89 4.90
C GLU A 144 19.40 -15.02 3.74
N THR A 145 19.37 -16.21 3.15
CA THR A 145 18.37 -16.59 2.13
C THR A 145 17.27 -17.46 2.71
N THR A 146 17.50 -18.03 3.90
CA THR A 146 16.55 -18.89 4.61
C THR A 146 16.53 -18.52 6.09
N ALA A 147 15.38 -18.70 6.73
CA ALA A 147 15.19 -18.59 8.17
C ALA A 147 14.17 -19.64 8.63
N ALA A 148 14.24 -20.03 9.89
CA ALA A 148 13.27 -20.89 10.52
C ALA A 148 12.92 -20.41 11.92
N GLY A 149 11.71 -20.70 12.38
CA GLY A 149 11.27 -20.35 13.73
C GLY A 149 9.93 -21.01 14.05
N LYS A 150 9.46 -20.79 15.26
CA LYS A 150 8.13 -21.21 15.74
C LYS A 150 7.26 -19.97 15.91
N PRO A 151 5.94 -20.10 15.94
CA PRO A 151 5.04 -19.02 16.33
C PRO A 151 5.48 -18.45 17.68
N GLY A 152 5.60 -17.13 17.79
CA GLY A 152 6.15 -16.45 18.97
C GLY A 152 7.66 -16.58 19.18
N GLY A 153 8.37 -17.31 18.33
CA GLY A 153 9.84 -17.44 18.37
C GLY A 153 10.55 -16.24 17.73
N THR A 154 11.84 -16.12 18.02
CA THR A 154 12.67 -15.03 17.49
C THR A 154 13.38 -15.45 16.22
N VAL A 155 13.33 -14.61 15.18
CA VAL A 155 14.15 -14.70 13.99
C VAL A 155 15.22 -13.62 14.03
N THR A 156 16.45 -14.00 13.69
CA THR A 156 17.61 -13.09 13.64
C THR A 156 18.23 -13.12 12.26
N LEU A 157 18.48 -11.93 11.70
CA LEU A 157 19.06 -11.77 10.36
C LEU A 157 20.20 -10.73 10.40
N ASN A 158 21.22 -10.94 9.56
CA ASN A 158 22.29 -9.98 9.35
C ASN A 158 21.98 -9.09 8.16
N PHE A 159 22.29 -7.81 8.27
CA PHE A 159 22.00 -6.84 7.22
C PHE A 159 23.12 -5.82 7.01
N SER A 160 23.04 -5.09 5.91
CA SER A 160 23.91 -3.97 5.58
C SER A 160 23.15 -2.88 4.82
N GLY A 161 23.69 -1.66 4.82
CA GLY A 161 23.21 -0.55 4.01
C GLY A 161 21.82 0.01 4.36
N PRO A 162 21.35 -0.03 5.64
CA PRO A 162 20.11 0.63 6.00
C PRO A 162 20.28 2.14 5.95
N ARG A 163 19.24 2.89 5.60
CA ARG A 163 19.20 4.31 5.91
C ARG A 163 18.85 4.53 7.36
N THR A 164 19.37 5.58 7.93
CA THR A 164 19.13 5.98 9.33
C THR A 164 18.52 7.37 9.38
N GLY A 165 17.69 7.64 10.36
CA GLY A 165 17.03 8.94 10.51
C GLY A 165 15.72 8.86 11.31
N LEU A 166 15.01 9.98 11.35
CA LEU A 166 13.81 10.09 12.18
C LEU A 166 12.71 9.10 11.76
N ASN A 167 12.48 8.97 10.45
CA ASN A 167 11.42 8.15 9.85
C ASN A 167 11.95 6.89 9.16
N GLU A 168 13.20 6.52 9.43
CA GLU A 168 13.87 5.38 8.80
C GLU A 168 13.75 4.14 9.67
N TYR A 169 13.33 3.04 9.05
CA TYR A 169 13.11 1.74 9.70
C TYR A 169 13.66 0.61 8.84
N ILE A 170 13.90 -0.53 9.46
CA ILE A 170 13.90 -1.83 8.79
C ILE A 170 12.53 -2.42 9.03
N SER A 171 11.84 -2.72 7.94
CA SER A 171 10.48 -3.27 7.95
C SER A 171 10.47 -4.67 7.36
N ALA A 172 9.48 -5.46 7.72
CA ALA A 172 9.28 -6.79 7.18
C ALA A 172 7.82 -7.05 6.82
N ILE A 173 7.64 -7.93 5.82
CA ILE A 173 6.34 -8.49 5.44
C ILE A 173 6.48 -10.02 5.44
N ILE A 174 5.52 -10.71 6.03
CA ILE A 174 5.36 -12.15 5.84
C ILE A 174 4.27 -12.36 4.80
N GLU A 175 4.64 -13.02 3.70
CA GLU A 175 3.75 -13.36 2.59
C GLU A 175 3.50 -14.86 2.59
N GLY A 176 2.23 -15.25 2.73
CA GLY A 176 1.75 -16.60 2.52
C GLY A 176 1.19 -16.82 1.12
N GLU A 177 0.50 -17.95 0.88
CA GLU A 177 -0.09 -18.28 -0.42
C GLU A 177 -1.15 -17.26 -0.89
N SER A 178 -1.86 -16.64 0.04
CA SER A 178 -2.89 -15.61 -0.24
C SER A 178 -2.35 -14.18 -0.33
N GLY A 179 -1.03 -13.98 -0.32
CA GLY A 179 -0.36 -12.68 -0.35
C GLY A 179 0.17 -12.24 1.02
N ALA A 180 0.45 -10.94 1.16
CA ALA A 180 1.00 -10.37 2.38
C ALA A 180 0.00 -10.49 3.55
N THR A 181 0.41 -11.12 4.64
CA THR A 181 -0.44 -11.39 5.81
C THR A 181 -0.04 -10.59 7.03
N TYR A 182 1.25 -10.32 7.21
CA TYR A 182 1.78 -9.54 8.33
C TYR A 182 2.73 -8.47 7.82
N TYR A 183 2.72 -7.32 8.49
CA TYR A 183 3.67 -6.23 8.29
C TYR A 183 4.19 -5.77 9.64
N GLY A 184 5.45 -5.33 9.70
CA GLY A 184 6.02 -4.72 10.88
C GLY A 184 7.20 -3.82 10.57
N ARG A 185 7.30 -2.71 11.30
CA ARG A 185 8.52 -1.89 11.42
C ARG A 185 9.35 -2.47 12.55
N ILE A 186 10.18 -3.44 12.22
CA ILE A 186 10.84 -4.35 13.18
C ILE A 186 12.08 -3.76 13.86
N MET A 187 12.65 -2.69 13.29
CA MET A 187 13.82 -2.05 13.87
C MET A 187 13.97 -0.61 13.40
N LYS A 188 14.38 0.27 14.29
CA LYS A 188 14.90 1.60 13.94
C LYS A 188 16.43 1.55 13.91
N PRO A 189 17.06 1.47 12.71
CA PRO A 189 18.49 1.17 12.62
C PRO A 189 19.35 2.37 13.00
N THR A 190 20.52 2.08 13.54
CA THR A 190 21.64 3.01 13.67
C THR A 190 22.75 2.67 12.66
N ALA A 191 23.71 3.55 12.49
CA ALA A 191 24.83 3.32 11.58
C ALA A 191 25.76 2.15 12.00
N ALA A 192 25.71 1.77 13.27
CA ALA A 192 26.49 0.68 13.84
C ALA A 192 25.84 -0.69 13.72
N ASP A 193 24.54 -0.75 13.52
CA ASP A 193 23.77 -2.00 13.52
C ASP A 193 24.09 -2.85 12.30
N ARG A 194 24.19 -4.16 12.51
CA ARG A 194 24.45 -5.17 11.47
C ARG A 194 23.54 -6.37 11.58
N GLN A 195 22.74 -6.45 12.64
CA GLN A 195 21.87 -7.57 12.95
C GLN A 195 20.53 -7.02 13.45
N LEU A 196 19.46 -7.63 12.99
CA LEU A 196 18.10 -7.41 13.49
C LEU A 196 17.55 -8.70 14.09
N SER A 197 16.71 -8.56 15.10
CA SER A 197 15.96 -9.67 15.70
C SER A 197 14.53 -9.22 15.92
N PHE A 198 13.58 -10.09 15.60
CA PHE A 198 12.17 -9.82 15.81
C PHE A 198 11.41 -11.11 16.15
N THR A 199 10.27 -10.97 16.77
CA THR A 199 9.41 -12.10 17.16
C THR A 199 8.41 -12.38 16.04
N LEU A 200 8.28 -13.66 15.65
CA LEU A 200 7.23 -14.09 14.74
C LEU A 200 5.85 -13.96 15.43
N PRO A 201 4.79 -13.65 14.68
CA PRO A 201 3.44 -13.63 15.24
C PRO A 201 3.08 -14.94 15.92
N HIS A 202 2.40 -14.86 17.06
CA HIS A 202 1.97 -16.03 17.83
C HIS A 202 0.89 -16.84 17.11
N ASP A 203 0.10 -16.18 16.28
CA ASP A 203 -0.99 -16.76 15.47
C ASP A 203 -0.56 -17.14 14.05
N LEU A 204 0.74 -17.08 13.75
CA LEU A 204 1.28 -17.51 12.46
C LEU A 204 1.28 -19.03 12.39
N ALA A 205 0.50 -19.60 11.48
CA ALA A 205 0.43 -21.05 11.31
C ALA A 205 1.79 -21.65 10.88
N SER A 206 2.03 -22.92 11.19
CA SER A 206 3.17 -23.67 10.64
C SER A 206 3.07 -23.75 9.12
N GLY A 207 4.20 -23.64 8.42
CA GLY A 207 4.23 -23.66 6.96
C GLY A 207 5.42 -22.90 6.39
N ASN A 208 5.42 -22.75 5.07
CA ASN A 208 6.45 -22.02 4.34
C ASN A 208 5.92 -20.66 3.90
N TYR A 209 6.72 -19.64 4.10
CA TYR A 209 6.40 -18.24 3.84
C TYR A 209 7.55 -17.55 3.12
N LYS A 210 7.27 -16.41 2.51
CA LYS A 210 8.30 -15.46 2.10
C LYS A 210 8.37 -14.35 3.14
N LEU A 211 9.55 -14.12 3.68
CA LEU A 211 9.84 -12.99 4.54
C LEU A 211 10.55 -11.92 3.69
N HIS A 212 9.87 -10.83 3.41
CA HIS A 212 10.42 -9.69 2.70
C HIS A 212 10.92 -8.66 3.71
N VAL A 213 12.22 -8.40 3.72
CA VAL A 213 12.85 -7.41 4.61
C VAL A 213 13.36 -6.25 3.76
N PHE A 214 13.16 -5.02 4.22
CA PHE A 214 13.52 -3.82 3.46
C PHE A 214 13.78 -2.61 4.36
N SER A 215 14.60 -1.67 3.85
CA SER A 215 14.79 -0.36 4.49
C SER A 215 13.68 0.57 4.03
N GLU A 216 12.93 1.16 4.96
CA GLU A 216 11.75 1.96 4.70
C GLU A 216 11.85 3.34 5.34
N GLN A 217 11.43 4.36 4.60
CA GLN A 217 11.07 5.66 5.12
C GLN A 217 9.55 5.70 5.30
N TYR A 218 9.09 5.68 6.56
CA TYR A 218 7.69 5.79 6.89
C TYR A 218 7.30 7.24 7.16
N ASN A 219 6.45 7.83 6.33
CA ASN A 219 6.12 9.25 6.35
C ASN A 219 4.82 9.58 7.11
N GLY A 220 4.16 8.57 7.69
CA GLY A 220 2.88 8.77 8.38
C GLY A 220 1.67 8.46 7.51
N ASP A 221 0.49 8.64 8.07
CA ASP A 221 -0.77 8.42 7.35
C ASP A 221 -0.95 9.44 6.23
N TYR A 222 -1.68 9.08 5.17
CA TYR A 222 -1.93 9.88 3.97
C TYR A 222 -0.68 10.32 3.19
N GLN A 223 0.49 9.80 3.50
CA GLN A 223 1.73 10.16 2.82
C GLN A 223 2.37 8.94 2.18
N THR A 224 2.92 9.12 1.00
CA THR A 224 3.69 8.08 0.30
C THR A 224 4.96 7.74 1.08
N ASP A 225 5.18 6.44 1.29
CA ASP A 225 6.43 5.91 1.85
C ASP A 225 7.41 5.56 0.73
N TYR A 226 8.68 5.45 1.08
CA TYR A 226 9.74 5.03 0.17
C TYR A 226 10.51 3.86 0.77
N ALA A 227 10.84 2.86 -0.05
CA ALA A 227 11.57 1.70 0.43
C ALA A 227 12.59 1.16 -0.56
N SER A 228 13.56 0.41 -0.05
CA SER A 228 14.47 -0.37 -0.86
C SER A 228 13.74 -1.54 -1.53
N ARG A 229 14.37 -2.18 -2.51
CA ARG A 229 13.91 -3.50 -2.99
C ARG A 229 13.80 -4.48 -1.84
N PHE A 230 12.80 -5.34 -1.91
CA PHE A 230 12.65 -6.43 -0.96
C PHE A 230 13.85 -7.38 -1.00
N GLN A 231 14.34 -7.73 0.17
CA GLN A 231 15.27 -8.83 0.37
C GLN A 231 14.43 -10.01 0.85
N THR A 232 14.25 -11.00 -0.01
CA THR A 232 13.37 -12.13 0.26
C THR A 232 14.14 -13.27 0.90
N VAL A 233 13.68 -13.70 2.07
CA VAL A 233 14.19 -14.83 2.84
C VAL A 233 13.10 -15.91 2.86
N ALA A 234 13.42 -17.14 2.53
CA ALA A 234 12.50 -18.26 2.67
C ALA A 234 12.34 -18.57 4.17
N LEU A 235 11.14 -18.38 4.69
CA LEU A 235 10.83 -18.61 6.11
C LEU A 235 10.05 -19.91 6.28
N THR A 236 10.60 -20.83 7.08
CA THR A 236 9.89 -22.01 7.54
C THR A 236 9.40 -21.79 8.96
N VAL A 237 8.10 -21.84 9.16
CA VAL A 237 7.48 -21.81 10.50
C VAL A 237 7.18 -23.24 10.91
N GLU A 238 7.89 -23.69 11.94
CA GLU A 238 7.74 -25.05 12.50
C GLU A 238 6.49 -25.10 13.38
N GLU A 239 5.97 -26.32 13.57
CA GLU A 239 4.89 -26.53 14.53
C GLU A 239 5.37 -26.17 15.95
N ALA A 240 4.48 -25.55 16.73
CA ALA A 240 4.71 -25.40 18.16
C ALA A 240 4.85 -26.80 18.76
N ALA A 241 5.90 -27.03 19.57
CA ALA A 241 6.04 -28.29 20.25
C ALA A 241 4.82 -28.51 21.15
N THR A 242 4.04 -29.55 20.84
CA THR A 242 2.97 -29.97 21.74
C THR A 242 3.63 -30.72 22.89
N GLU A 243 3.78 -30.05 24.03
CA GLU A 243 4.19 -30.77 25.25
C GLU A 243 3.03 -31.65 25.69
N GLN A 244 3.21 -32.95 25.50
CA GLN A 244 2.27 -33.94 26.06
C GLN A 244 2.61 -34.18 27.53
N PHE A 245 1.77 -33.71 28.42
CA PHE A 245 1.85 -34.04 29.82
C PHE A 245 1.08 -35.35 30.07
N ALA A 246 1.78 -36.40 30.49
CA ALA A 246 1.13 -37.61 30.99
C ALA A 246 0.54 -37.34 32.38
N LEU A 247 -0.77 -37.19 32.44
CA LEU A 247 -1.48 -37.03 33.74
C LEU A 247 -1.69 -38.40 34.38
N THR A 248 -1.31 -38.53 35.65
CA THR A 248 -1.60 -39.73 36.45
C THR A 248 -2.99 -39.60 37.07
N PRO A 249 -3.88 -40.58 36.94
CA PRO A 249 -5.19 -40.53 37.56
C PRO A 249 -5.09 -40.27 39.09
N GLY A 250 -5.84 -39.27 39.56
CA GLY A 250 -5.84 -38.89 41.00
C GLY A 250 -4.72 -37.91 41.38
N GLY A 251 -3.87 -37.46 40.45
CA GLY A 251 -2.87 -36.40 40.70
C GLY A 251 -3.51 -35.02 40.76
N THR A 252 -2.87 -34.10 41.52
CA THR A 252 -3.23 -32.68 41.51
C THR A 252 -2.26 -31.93 40.61
N TYR A 253 -2.77 -31.18 39.64
CA TYR A 253 -1.98 -30.45 38.65
C TYR A 253 -2.32 -28.97 38.71
N TYR A 254 -1.30 -28.13 38.63
CA TYR A 254 -1.44 -26.67 38.54
C TYR A 254 -1.07 -26.23 37.13
N PHE A 255 -1.98 -25.53 36.45
CA PHE A 255 -1.75 -24.99 35.15
C PHE A 255 -1.66 -23.46 35.22
N ASP A 256 -0.64 -22.90 34.63
CA ASP A 256 -0.56 -21.47 34.44
C ASP A 256 -1.42 -21.10 33.22
N LEU A 257 -2.56 -20.47 33.46
CA LEU A 257 -3.53 -20.06 32.42
C LEU A 257 -3.04 -18.87 31.59
N SER A 258 -1.86 -18.34 31.82
CA SER A 258 -1.23 -17.34 30.97
C SER A 258 -0.70 -17.95 29.65
N LEU A 259 -0.60 -19.26 29.55
CA LEU A 259 -0.23 -20.00 28.33
C LEU A 259 -1.47 -20.28 27.49
N SER A 260 -1.49 -19.76 26.28
CA SER A 260 -2.68 -19.51 25.47
C SER A 260 -3.39 -20.72 24.83
N LEU A 261 -2.96 -21.98 24.99
CA LEU A 261 -3.75 -23.17 24.54
C LEU A 261 -3.33 -24.42 25.30
N ILE A 262 -4.24 -25.01 26.06
CA ILE A 262 -4.11 -26.37 26.55
C ILE A 262 -5.13 -27.24 25.80
N HIS A 263 -4.64 -28.23 25.02
CA HIS A 263 -5.46 -29.28 24.44
C HIS A 263 -5.48 -30.46 25.41
N ILE A 264 -6.65 -30.76 25.98
CA ILE A 264 -6.88 -31.93 26.81
C ILE A 264 -7.65 -32.93 25.94
N SER A 265 -7.05 -34.06 25.59
CA SER A 265 -7.75 -35.20 25.00
C SER A 265 -8.03 -36.25 26.08
N GLU A 266 -9.30 -36.71 26.21
CA GLU A 266 -9.69 -37.85 27.04
C GLU A 266 -9.20 -39.17 26.45
#